data_d1ac25887613aaf782e98ee8a4be8a89
#
_entry.id   d1ac25887613aaf782e98ee8a4be8a89
#
_cell.length_a   1.000
_cell.length_b   1.000
_cell.length_c   1.000
_cell.angle_alpha   90.00
_cell.angle_beta   90.00
_cell.angle_gamma   90.00
#
_symmetry.space_group_name_H-M   'P 1'
#
loop_
_entity.id
_entity.type
_entity.pdbx_description
1 polymer ?
#
loop_
_entity_poly.entity_id
_entity_poly.type
_entity_poly.pdbx_seq_one_letter_code
_entity_poly.pdbx_strand_id
1 'polypeptide(L)'
;MKKAFPALLALLCACLALLVATSSSPLYATNFWTDTNIYFTIGRGMTRGLMPYRDLFDHKGPLLFILYALGAAISDTSFIGVFALEALSLAAAVYAGWRTVRLFGEGRLTLLAMPLLAAATCCCTAFTQGGSAEEFALPALAVGVYLTLAAMTRAEEKTRGRMLGFGAAAGWVFLIKYTDIGLFAGLGVCLLAFVWRREGFGRALLAAGRMLLGAALVCAPVAAYLAVNGALGACVEVYFVQNLFDYSGMPMSLTGHVYNALAYLRTQSVINPAVTVLVALGAGFVLLDAAKRHERGWFWQALALPMGAGLLLLTCYWGEMAHPYYALAFAGLCAPGLIPLAWLANRAQRRGMFAWTLPMAGVLAVTPTCMGLCRAVPLMQVRKADMPQTVFAEIMNREGNPTLLDITSLDQGFYLAAGIVPNCRYFADNNLQTKEKKEAIASYLAEGKTQFVVTRYADPGERYALIAEADGVFDLNDMRHYKLYERIEENDGGLP
;
A
#
# COMPACT_ATOMS: atom_id res chain seq x y z
N MET A 1 22.77 5.75 -21.99
CA MET A 1 21.95 6.94 -21.61
C MET A 1 20.52 6.91 -22.16
N LYS A 2 20.25 6.69 -23.47
CA LYS A 2 18.87 6.74 -24.05
C LYS A 2 17.87 5.74 -23.45
N LYS A 3 18.30 4.56 -22.92
CA LYS A 3 17.41 3.54 -22.34
C LYS A 3 17.06 3.81 -20.88
N ALA A 4 17.91 4.51 -20.10
CA ALA A 4 17.68 4.83 -18.69
C ALA A 4 16.80 6.07 -18.49
N PHE A 5 16.73 6.97 -19.46
CA PHE A 5 16.01 8.24 -19.35
C PHE A 5 14.55 8.10 -18.90
N PRO A 6 13.72 7.18 -19.46
CA PRO A 6 12.34 7.06 -19.00
C PRO A 6 12.21 6.56 -17.55
N ALA A 7 13.12 5.70 -17.09
CA ALA A 7 13.12 5.24 -15.70
C ALA A 7 13.49 6.37 -14.73
N LEU A 8 14.51 7.17 -15.09
CA LEU A 8 14.89 8.36 -14.32
C LEU A 8 13.78 9.42 -14.30
N LEU A 9 13.06 9.61 -15.43
CA LEU A 9 11.93 10.51 -15.48
C LEU A 9 10.77 10.04 -14.60
N ALA A 10 10.47 8.73 -14.59
CA ALA A 10 9.47 8.16 -13.71
C ALA A 10 9.85 8.36 -12.23
N LEU A 11 11.12 8.15 -11.86
CA LEU A 11 11.62 8.40 -10.52
C LEU A 11 11.51 9.88 -10.15
N LEU A 12 11.86 10.79 -11.06
CA LEU A 12 11.71 12.23 -10.84
C LEU A 12 10.24 12.62 -10.60
N CYS A 13 9.30 12.11 -11.43
CA CYS A 13 7.87 12.36 -11.23
C CYS A 13 7.38 11.83 -9.87
N ALA A 14 7.83 10.63 -9.49
CA ALA A 14 7.48 10.04 -8.20
C ALA A 14 8.02 10.88 -7.03
N CYS A 15 9.30 11.24 -7.05
CA CYS A 15 9.89 12.09 -6.01
C CYS A 15 9.19 13.44 -5.89
N LEU A 16 8.91 14.12 -7.02
CA LEU A 16 8.23 15.43 -7.04
C LEU A 16 6.79 15.35 -6.50
N ALA A 17 6.07 14.27 -6.77
CA ALA A 17 4.73 14.05 -6.22
C ALA A 17 4.78 13.73 -4.72
N LEU A 18 5.58 12.72 -4.34
CA LEU A 18 5.65 12.23 -2.98
C LEU A 18 6.28 13.22 -2.00
N LEU A 19 7.14 14.12 -2.47
CA LEU A 19 7.75 15.14 -1.61
C LEU A 19 6.68 15.91 -0.80
N VAL A 20 5.50 16.10 -1.37
CA VAL A 20 4.39 16.84 -0.74
C VAL A 20 3.16 15.98 -0.45
N ALA A 21 3.04 14.80 -1.05
CA ALA A 21 1.86 13.97 -0.92
C ALA A 21 1.94 12.96 0.24
N THR A 22 3.14 12.48 0.57
CA THR A 22 3.32 11.53 1.70
C THR A 22 3.90 12.22 2.93
N SER A 23 3.34 11.91 4.09
CA SER A 23 3.91 12.37 5.35
C SER A 23 5.16 11.58 5.80
N SER A 24 5.58 10.55 5.06
CA SER A 24 6.93 9.97 5.19
C SER A 24 8.05 10.90 4.65
N SER A 25 7.69 11.93 3.88
CA SER A 25 8.62 12.90 3.30
C SER A 25 9.33 13.72 4.39
N PRO A 26 10.60 14.14 4.16
CA PRO A 26 11.34 14.98 5.10
C PRO A 26 10.73 16.38 5.31
N LEU A 27 9.70 16.76 4.57
CA LEU A 27 8.96 18.01 4.78
C LEU A 27 7.96 17.94 5.94
N TYR A 28 7.71 16.75 6.47
CA TYR A 28 6.79 16.51 7.59
C TYR A 28 7.53 16.18 8.87
N ALA A 29 6.93 16.51 10.01
CA ALA A 29 7.48 16.20 11.32
C ALA A 29 7.59 14.69 11.59
N THR A 30 6.61 13.93 11.09
CA THR A 30 6.53 12.46 11.16
C THR A 30 5.51 11.98 10.13
N ASN A 31 5.35 10.65 9.98
CA ASN A 31 4.16 10.13 9.33
C ASN A 31 3.00 10.09 10.32
N PHE A 32 1.88 10.76 9.98
CA PHE A 32 0.71 10.90 10.84
C PHE A 32 -0.26 9.72 10.73
N TRP A 33 -0.04 8.81 9.78
CA TRP A 33 -0.95 7.68 9.60
C TRP A 33 -0.60 6.50 10.51
N THR A 34 -1.57 6.09 11.29
CA THR A 34 -1.41 5.05 12.31
C THR A 34 -1.02 3.69 11.76
N ASP A 35 -1.58 3.29 10.60
CA ASP A 35 -1.19 2.05 9.92
C ASP A 35 0.31 2.06 9.58
N THR A 36 0.81 3.17 9.02
CA THR A 36 2.22 3.36 8.66
C THR A 36 3.13 3.28 9.89
N ASN A 37 2.70 3.84 11.03
CA ASN A 37 3.43 3.74 12.28
C ASN A 37 3.52 2.29 12.78
N ILE A 38 2.41 1.52 12.75
CA ILE A 38 2.43 0.08 13.10
C ILE A 38 3.45 -0.67 12.23
N TYR A 39 3.39 -0.49 10.91
CA TYR A 39 4.31 -1.19 10.00
C TYR A 39 5.75 -0.82 10.27
N PHE A 40 6.01 0.45 10.58
CA PHE A 40 7.36 0.92 10.88
C PHE A 40 7.87 0.40 12.22
N THR A 41 7.02 0.36 13.25
CA THR A 41 7.35 -0.23 14.56
C THR A 41 7.67 -1.72 14.44
N ILE A 42 6.89 -2.47 13.63
CA ILE A 42 7.20 -3.88 13.32
C ILE A 42 8.52 -3.98 12.53
N GLY A 43 8.72 -3.15 11.51
CA GLY A 43 9.96 -3.12 10.73
C GLY A 43 11.20 -2.85 11.59
N ARG A 44 11.12 -1.89 12.52
CA ARG A 44 12.18 -1.62 13.53
C ARG A 44 12.40 -2.82 14.45
N GLY A 45 11.33 -3.48 14.88
CA GLY A 45 11.42 -4.72 15.65
C GLY A 45 12.17 -5.82 14.89
N MET A 46 11.88 -6.00 13.60
CA MET A 46 12.56 -6.97 12.74
C MET A 46 14.06 -6.69 12.62
N THR A 47 14.50 -5.45 12.54
CA THR A 47 15.94 -5.10 12.53
C THR A 47 16.65 -5.41 13.86
N ARG A 48 15.86 -5.69 14.91
CA ARG A 48 16.36 -6.06 16.25
C ARG A 48 16.04 -7.53 16.62
N GLY A 49 15.68 -8.36 15.62
CA GLY A 49 15.48 -9.80 15.76
C GLY A 49 14.07 -10.24 16.18
N LEU A 50 13.13 -9.31 16.32
CA LEU A 50 11.72 -9.65 16.54
C LEU A 50 11.06 -10.06 15.22
N MET A 51 10.05 -10.92 15.31
CA MET A 51 9.33 -11.43 14.15
C MET A 51 7.89 -10.93 14.11
N PRO A 52 7.39 -10.50 12.93
CA PRO A 52 6.00 -10.16 12.77
C PRO A 52 5.10 -11.36 13.09
N TYR A 53 3.90 -11.10 13.55
CA TYR A 53 2.88 -12.05 14.00
C TYR A 53 3.22 -12.82 15.29
N ARG A 54 4.45 -13.31 15.42
CA ARG A 54 4.90 -14.06 16.59
C ARG A 54 5.17 -13.14 17.79
N ASP A 55 6.01 -12.11 17.57
CA ASP A 55 6.49 -11.21 18.63
C ASP A 55 5.77 -9.86 18.58
N LEU A 56 5.38 -9.41 17.39
CA LEU A 56 4.66 -8.15 17.13
C LEU A 56 3.44 -8.42 16.25
N PHE A 57 2.26 -8.11 16.78
CA PHE A 57 0.98 -8.49 16.17
C PHE A 57 0.45 -7.41 15.24
N ASP A 58 0.28 -7.76 13.97
CA ASP A 58 -0.56 -7.07 13.01
C ASP A 58 -0.95 -8.03 11.87
N HIS A 59 -2.04 -7.74 11.16
CA HIS A 59 -2.69 -8.65 10.21
C HIS A 59 -2.40 -8.36 8.73
N LYS A 60 -1.45 -7.48 8.42
CA LYS A 60 -1.02 -7.21 7.02
C LYS A 60 -0.03 -8.27 6.52
N GLY A 61 0.27 -8.22 5.22
CA GLY A 61 1.12 -9.21 4.58
C GLY A 61 2.60 -9.14 4.96
N PRO A 62 3.30 -10.28 5.00
CA PRO A 62 4.68 -10.36 5.50
C PRO A 62 5.69 -9.55 4.68
N LEU A 63 5.47 -9.40 3.39
CA LEU A 63 6.37 -8.64 2.53
C LEU A 63 6.30 -7.14 2.85
N LEU A 64 5.15 -6.63 3.30
CA LEU A 64 5.01 -5.25 3.74
C LEU A 64 5.97 -4.98 4.93
N PHE A 65 5.97 -5.83 5.95
CA PHE A 65 6.85 -5.68 7.10
C PHE A 65 8.34 -5.80 6.74
N ILE A 66 8.69 -6.66 5.77
CA ILE A 66 10.06 -6.74 5.24
C ILE A 66 10.46 -5.43 4.55
N LEU A 67 9.57 -4.80 3.78
CA LEU A 67 9.83 -3.49 3.18
C LEU A 67 10.02 -2.41 4.24
N TYR A 68 9.19 -2.41 5.28
CA TYR A 68 9.35 -1.49 6.40
C TYR A 68 10.63 -1.76 7.22
N ALA A 69 11.05 -3.01 7.35
CA ALA A 69 12.35 -3.36 7.94
C ALA A 69 13.53 -2.82 7.11
N LEU A 70 13.44 -2.88 5.78
CA LEU A 70 14.43 -2.24 4.89
C LEU A 70 14.42 -0.71 5.05
N GLY A 71 13.24 -0.09 5.17
CA GLY A 71 13.11 1.33 5.48
C GLY A 71 13.75 1.69 6.81
N ALA A 72 13.49 0.92 7.86
CA ALA A 72 14.07 1.10 9.19
C ALA A 72 15.58 0.84 9.22
N ALA A 73 16.11 -0.04 8.38
CA ALA A 73 17.55 -0.25 8.22
C ALA A 73 18.27 0.96 7.60
N ILE A 74 17.56 1.78 6.80
CA ILE A 74 18.08 3.05 6.26
C ILE A 74 18.03 4.14 7.33
N SER A 75 16.92 4.24 8.07
CA SER A 75 16.74 5.15 9.20
C SER A 75 15.73 4.57 10.18
N ASP A 76 16.13 4.32 11.41
CA ASP A 76 15.26 3.81 12.48
C ASP A 76 14.64 4.92 13.35
N THR A 77 14.99 6.18 13.08
CA THR A 77 14.53 7.39 13.80
C THR A 77 13.62 8.29 12.96
N SER A 78 13.44 7.97 11.68
CA SER A 78 12.61 8.75 10.76
C SER A 78 12.09 7.91 9.59
N PHE A 79 11.02 8.39 8.93
CA PHE A 79 10.44 7.73 7.78
C PHE A 79 11.19 7.92 6.46
N ILE A 80 12.40 8.51 6.45
CA ILE A 80 13.14 8.77 5.20
C ILE A 80 13.45 7.50 4.40
N GLY A 81 13.71 6.38 5.09
CA GLY A 81 13.89 5.08 4.42
C GLY A 81 12.60 4.58 3.78
N VAL A 82 11.46 4.77 4.45
CA VAL A 82 10.13 4.44 3.90
C VAL A 82 9.83 5.35 2.70
N PHE A 83 10.05 6.66 2.80
CA PHE A 83 9.92 7.61 1.70
C PHE A 83 10.71 7.18 0.45
N ALA A 84 11.95 6.71 0.61
CA ALA A 84 12.76 6.22 -0.50
C ALA A 84 12.11 4.99 -1.17
N LEU A 85 11.54 4.07 -0.38
CA LEU A 85 10.84 2.89 -0.91
C LEU A 85 9.51 3.25 -1.57
N GLU A 86 8.75 4.22 -1.02
CA GLU A 86 7.54 4.78 -1.66
C GLU A 86 7.88 5.40 -3.02
N ALA A 87 8.99 6.17 -3.10
CA ALA A 87 9.45 6.78 -4.35
C ALA A 87 9.81 5.72 -5.40
N LEU A 88 10.47 4.64 -5.02
CA LEU A 88 10.77 3.52 -5.91
C LEU A 88 9.50 2.78 -6.33
N SER A 89 8.56 2.56 -5.41
CA SER A 89 7.26 1.93 -5.67
C SER A 89 6.46 2.73 -6.69
N LEU A 90 6.23 4.02 -6.44
CA LEU A 90 5.48 4.87 -7.35
C LEU A 90 6.19 5.02 -8.70
N ALA A 91 7.52 5.16 -8.72
CA ALA A 91 8.30 5.22 -9.96
C ALA A 91 8.12 3.95 -10.82
N ALA A 92 8.14 2.78 -10.19
CA ALA A 92 7.92 1.51 -10.89
C ALA A 92 6.49 1.39 -11.45
N ALA A 93 5.47 1.82 -10.69
CA ALA A 93 4.08 1.86 -11.14
C ALA A 93 3.89 2.83 -12.32
N VAL A 94 4.42 4.05 -12.22
CA VAL A 94 4.39 5.08 -13.27
C VAL A 94 5.13 4.61 -14.52
N TYR A 95 6.29 4.01 -14.37
CA TYR A 95 7.05 3.44 -15.49
C TYR A 95 6.29 2.31 -16.18
N ALA A 96 5.70 1.37 -15.44
CA ALA A 96 4.87 0.30 -15.98
C ALA A 96 3.63 0.86 -16.69
N GLY A 97 3.00 1.88 -16.11
CA GLY A 97 1.88 2.59 -16.72
C GLY A 97 2.26 3.26 -18.05
N TRP A 98 3.38 3.97 -18.11
CA TRP A 98 3.90 4.51 -19.36
C TRP A 98 4.20 3.41 -20.40
N ARG A 99 4.78 2.27 -19.99
CA ARG A 99 4.99 1.12 -20.86
C ARG A 99 3.68 0.59 -21.42
N THR A 100 2.60 0.61 -20.63
CA THR A 100 1.25 0.24 -21.07
C THR A 100 0.74 1.19 -22.16
N VAL A 101 0.84 2.50 -21.98
CA VAL A 101 0.45 3.49 -23.00
C VAL A 101 1.24 3.28 -24.31
N ARG A 102 2.53 2.97 -24.20
CA ARG A 102 3.40 2.72 -25.36
C ARG A 102 3.09 1.43 -26.15
N LEU A 103 2.25 0.55 -25.65
CA LEU A 103 1.76 -0.59 -26.44
C LEU A 103 0.89 -0.14 -27.63
N PHE A 104 0.24 1.02 -27.51
CA PHE A 104 -0.75 1.55 -28.45
C PHE A 104 -0.21 2.65 -29.38
N GLY A 105 1.02 3.09 -29.16
CA GLY A 105 1.69 4.07 -30.02
C GLY A 105 3.02 4.53 -29.45
N GLU A 106 3.86 5.06 -30.32
CA GLU A 106 5.22 5.49 -29.99
C GLU A 106 5.36 7.02 -30.13
N GLY A 107 6.32 7.58 -29.42
CA GLY A 107 6.62 9.02 -29.49
C GLY A 107 6.81 9.64 -28.12
N ARG A 108 7.47 10.80 -28.11
CA ARG A 108 7.86 11.51 -26.87
C ARG A 108 6.68 12.03 -26.07
N LEU A 109 5.56 12.34 -26.73
CA LEU A 109 4.35 12.80 -26.05
C LEU A 109 3.79 11.76 -25.08
N THR A 110 4.06 10.45 -25.29
CA THR A 110 3.66 9.42 -24.34
C THR A 110 4.30 9.58 -22.96
N LEU A 111 5.43 10.30 -22.85
CA LEU A 111 6.09 10.61 -21.58
C LEU A 111 5.20 11.45 -20.65
N LEU A 112 4.23 12.21 -21.20
CA LEU A 112 3.25 12.96 -20.41
C LEU A 112 2.39 12.03 -19.54
N ALA A 113 2.27 10.74 -19.88
CA ALA A 113 1.59 9.77 -19.02
C ALA A 113 2.25 9.64 -17.63
N MET A 114 3.56 9.85 -17.51
CA MET A 114 4.27 9.73 -16.23
C MET A 114 3.82 10.77 -15.19
N PRO A 115 3.93 12.08 -15.45
CA PRO A 115 3.45 13.09 -14.50
C PRO A 115 1.94 12.99 -14.24
N LEU A 116 1.12 12.64 -15.24
CA LEU A 116 -0.32 12.47 -15.07
C LEU A 116 -0.65 11.28 -14.15
N LEU A 117 0.03 10.14 -14.30
CA LEU A 117 -0.17 8.98 -13.42
C LEU A 117 0.32 9.26 -11.99
N ALA A 118 1.46 9.92 -11.83
CA ALA A 118 1.96 10.30 -10.51
C ALA A 118 0.97 11.23 -9.80
N ALA A 119 0.51 12.28 -10.48
CA ALA A 119 -0.48 13.22 -9.92
C ALA A 119 -1.82 12.54 -9.65
N ALA A 120 -2.35 11.72 -10.58
CA ALA A 120 -3.62 11.02 -10.39
C ALA A 120 -3.58 10.05 -9.20
N THR A 121 -2.43 9.40 -8.97
CA THR A 121 -2.23 8.51 -7.81
C THR A 121 -2.15 9.29 -6.51
N CYS A 122 -1.29 10.30 -6.44
CA CYS A 122 -1.03 11.03 -5.19
C CYS A 122 -2.15 11.98 -4.79
N CYS A 123 -2.88 12.57 -5.77
CA CYS A 123 -3.98 13.51 -5.51
C CYS A 123 -5.31 12.80 -5.26
N CYS A 124 -5.42 11.47 -5.39
CA CYS A 124 -6.66 10.79 -5.04
C CYS A 124 -6.84 10.72 -3.52
N THR A 125 -8.09 10.78 -3.06
CA THR A 125 -8.43 10.72 -1.62
C THR A 125 -7.96 9.41 -0.98
N ALA A 126 -7.87 8.33 -1.79
CA ALA A 126 -7.41 7.04 -1.34
C ALA A 126 -5.91 6.98 -0.99
N PHE A 127 -5.10 7.94 -1.45
CA PHE A 127 -3.67 8.00 -1.12
C PHE A 127 -3.42 8.33 0.36
N THR A 128 -4.35 9.05 0.99
CA THR A 128 -4.30 9.47 2.41
C THR A 128 -3.03 10.25 2.75
N GLN A 129 -2.12 9.64 3.48
CA GLN A 129 -0.89 10.26 4.02
C GLN A 129 0.39 9.51 3.61
N GLY A 130 0.27 8.52 2.72
CA GLY A 130 1.38 7.70 2.25
C GLY A 130 1.76 6.52 3.16
N GLY A 131 2.51 5.57 2.62
CA GLY A 131 3.00 4.38 3.32
C GLY A 131 2.01 3.21 3.40
N SER A 132 0.91 3.23 2.62
CA SER A 132 -0.08 2.16 2.66
C SER A 132 0.40 0.83 2.06
N ALA A 133 -0.26 -0.26 2.45
CA ALA A 133 -0.07 -1.56 1.81
C ALA A 133 -0.41 -1.50 0.31
N GLU A 134 -1.48 -0.78 -0.04
CA GLU A 134 -1.91 -0.56 -1.42
C GLU A 134 -0.84 0.15 -2.24
N GLU A 135 -0.13 1.12 -1.66
CA GLU A 135 0.95 1.85 -2.33
C GLU A 135 2.12 0.93 -2.69
N PHE A 136 2.49 0.01 -1.80
CA PHE A 136 3.53 -0.99 -2.08
C PHE A 136 3.04 -2.15 -2.96
N ALA A 137 1.72 -2.36 -3.11
CA ALA A 137 1.14 -3.27 -4.09
C ALA A 137 1.06 -2.64 -5.50
N LEU A 138 0.99 -1.32 -5.60
CA LEU A 138 0.74 -0.57 -6.83
C LEU A 138 1.67 -0.93 -8.01
N PRO A 139 3.01 -1.04 -7.83
CA PRO A 139 3.89 -1.39 -8.94
C PRO A 139 3.57 -2.76 -9.53
N ALA A 140 3.23 -3.73 -8.69
CA ALA A 140 2.87 -5.08 -9.16
C ALA A 140 1.51 -5.09 -9.87
N LEU A 141 0.52 -4.32 -9.39
CA LEU A 141 -0.77 -4.14 -10.06
C LEU A 141 -0.58 -3.53 -11.46
N ALA A 142 0.18 -2.43 -11.58
CA ALA A 142 0.48 -1.79 -12.85
C ALA A 142 1.29 -2.69 -13.81
N VAL A 143 2.25 -3.46 -13.29
CA VAL A 143 3.01 -4.47 -14.04
C VAL A 143 2.10 -5.59 -14.53
N GLY A 144 1.17 -6.07 -13.71
CA GLY A 144 0.18 -7.07 -14.09
C GLY A 144 -0.67 -6.62 -15.28
N VAL A 145 -1.18 -5.38 -15.25
CA VAL A 145 -1.91 -4.76 -16.37
C VAL A 145 -1.03 -4.66 -17.62
N TYR A 146 0.20 -4.14 -17.48
CA TYR A 146 1.15 -4.03 -18.59
C TYR A 146 1.44 -5.39 -19.23
N LEU A 147 1.78 -6.41 -18.44
CA LEU A 147 2.16 -7.72 -18.96
C LEU A 147 0.99 -8.42 -19.66
N THR A 148 -0.22 -8.28 -19.12
CA THR A 148 -1.45 -8.79 -19.74
C THR A 148 -1.69 -8.15 -21.09
N LEU A 149 -1.74 -6.83 -21.16
CA LEU A 149 -1.98 -6.13 -22.41
C LEU A 149 -0.84 -6.33 -23.41
N ALA A 150 0.43 -6.37 -22.96
CA ALA A 150 1.58 -6.66 -23.82
C ALA A 150 1.53 -8.08 -24.41
N ALA A 151 1.04 -9.07 -23.65
CA ALA A 151 0.87 -10.44 -24.16
C ALA A 151 -0.26 -10.54 -25.19
N MET A 152 -1.31 -9.75 -25.03
CA MET A 152 -2.48 -9.77 -25.92
C MET A 152 -2.30 -8.89 -27.18
N THR A 153 -1.54 -7.78 -27.08
CA THR A 153 -1.34 -6.85 -28.22
C THR A 153 -0.09 -7.14 -29.05
N ARG A 154 0.97 -7.72 -28.42
CA ARG A 154 2.25 -8.05 -29.07
C ARG A 154 2.59 -9.52 -28.85
N ALA A 155 1.70 -10.40 -29.29
CA ALA A 155 1.72 -11.83 -28.99
C ALA A 155 2.99 -12.58 -29.51
N GLU A 156 3.69 -12.03 -30.50
CA GLU A 156 4.84 -12.71 -31.12
C GLU A 156 6.14 -12.57 -30.31
N GLU A 157 6.19 -11.61 -29.33
CA GLU A 157 7.40 -11.33 -28.57
C GLU A 157 7.35 -11.87 -27.13
N LYS A 158 8.34 -12.70 -26.75
CA LYS A 158 8.72 -13.03 -25.35
C LYS A 158 7.57 -13.43 -24.40
N THR A 159 6.55 -14.13 -24.88
CA THR A 159 5.38 -14.57 -24.09
C THR A 159 5.79 -15.31 -22.80
N ARG A 160 6.87 -16.12 -22.85
CA ARG A 160 7.35 -16.90 -21.71
C ARG A 160 7.71 -16.05 -20.50
N GLY A 161 8.51 -15.00 -20.68
CA GLY A 161 8.92 -14.09 -19.61
C GLY A 161 7.76 -13.26 -19.07
N ARG A 162 6.76 -12.94 -19.91
CA ARG A 162 5.58 -12.19 -19.48
C ARG A 162 4.70 -12.99 -18.51
N MET A 163 4.51 -14.30 -18.76
CA MET A 163 3.74 -15.17 -17.87
C MET A 163 4.42 -15.36 -16.51
N LEU A 164 5.75 -15.54 -16.51
CA LEU A 164 6.52 -15.62 -15.28
C LEU A 164 6.44 -14.30 -14.48
N GLY A 165 6.63 -13.16 -15.15
CA GLY A 165 6.54 -11.84 -14.55
C GLY A 165 5.13 -11.51 -14.01
N PHE A 166 4.08 -11.95 -14.72
CA PHE A 166 2.70 -11.82 -14.24
C PHE A 166 2.49 -12.58 -12.93
N GLY A 167 2.96 -13.83 -12.87
CA GLY A 167 2.89 -14.63 -11.64
C GLY A 167 3.71 -14.01 -10.50
N ALA A 168 4.92 -13.50 -10.79
CA ALA A 168 5.74 -12.83 -9.79
C ALA A 168 5.04 -11.57 -9.22
N ALA A 169 4.39 -10.77 -10.07
CA ALA A 169 3.59 -9.62 -9.64
C ALA A 169 2.38 -10.04 -8.79
N ALA A 170 1.71 -11.15 -9.16
CA ALA A 170 0.64 -11.72 -8.35
C ALA A 170 1.15 -12.18 -6.97
N GLY A 171 2.29 -12.86 -6.91
CA GLY A 171 2.93 -13.28 -5.65
C GLY A 171 3.33 -12.10 -4.76
N TRP A 172 3.81 -11.00 -5.36
CA TRP A 172 4.11 -9.76 -4.64
C TRP A 172 2.86 -9.20 -3.95
N VAL A 173 1.77 -9.04 -4.71
CA VAL A 173 0.50 -8.53 -4.17
C VAL A 173 -0.06 -9.47 -3.10
N PHE A 174 -0.01 -10.79 -3.33
CA PHE A 174 -0.45 -11.78 -2.37
C PHE A 174 0.27 -11.67 -1.01
N LEU A 175 1.56 -11.32 -1.01
CA LEU A 175 2.36 -11.15 0.21
C LEU A 175 2.27 -9.75 0.84
N ILE A 176 1.72 -8.75 0.13
CA ILE A 176 1.46 -7.41 0.67
C ILE A 176 0.03 -7.32 1.21
N LYS A 177 -0.96 -7.64 0.34
CA LYS A 177 -2.39 -7.57 0.63
C LYS A 177 -3.14 -8.53 -0.27
N TYR A 178 -3.45 -9.72 0.24
CA TYR A 178 -4.04 -10.80 -0.58
C TYR A 178 -5.41 -10.44 -1.18
N THR A 179 -6.16 -9.49 -0.60
CA THR A 179 -7.44 -9.05 -1.17
C THR A 179 -7.29 -8.39 -2.54
N ASP A 180 -6.13 -7.80 -2.86
CA ASP A 180 -5.89 -7.17 -4.16
C ASP A 180 -5.59 -8.20 -5.28
N ILE A 181 -5.51 -9.50 -4.94
CA ILE A 181 -5.29 -10.59 -5.91
C ILE A 181 -6.42 -10.72 -6.93
N GLY A 182 -7.61 -10.18 -6.64
CA GLY A 182 -8.75 -10.17 -7.55
C GLY A 182 -8.42 -9.61 -8.92
N LEU A 183 -7.55 -8.60 -9.02
CA LEU A 183 -7.04 -8.10 -10.30
C LEU A 183 -6.39 -9.21 -11.12
N PHE A 184 -5.47 -9.95 -10.49
CA PHE A 184 -4.73 -11.03 -11.16
C PHE A 184 -5.60 -12.23 -11.50
N ALA A 185 -6.61 -12.52 -10.69
CA ALA A 185 -7.60 -13.54 -11.02
C ALA A 185 -8.36 -13.18 -12.29
N GLY A 186 -8.88 -11.96 -12.42
CA GLY A 186 -9.59 -11.51 -13.60
C GLY A 186 -8.70 -11.41 -14.85
N LEU A 187 -7.57 -10.75 -14.74
CA LEU A 187 -6.61 -10.64 -15.83
C LEU A 187 -6.06 -12.03 -16.25
N GLY A 188 -5.78 -12.91 -15.28
CA GLY A 188 -5.23 -14.24 -15.50
C GLY A 188 -6.19 -15.15 -16.25
N VAL A 189 -7.48 -15.17 -15.87
CA VAL A 189 -8.52 -15.93 -16.60
C VAL A 189 -8.61 -15.46 -18.03
N CYS A 190 -8.69 -14.16 -18.27
CA CYS A 190 -8.74 -13.60 -19.63
C CYS A 190 -7.47 -13.91 -20.43
N LEU A 191 -6.31 -13.82 -19.81
CA LEU A 191 -5.02 -14.08 -20.47
C LEU A 191 -4.87 -15.56 -20.82
N LEU A 192 -5.23 -16.48 -19.94
CA LEU A 192 -5.20 -17.92 -20.22
C LEU A 192 -6.22 -18.32 -21.29
N ALA A 193 -7.42 -17.77 -21.25
CA ALA A 193 -8.43 -17.99 -22.27
C ALA A 193 -7.99 -17.42 -23.65
N PHE A 194 -7.33 -16.26 -23.68
CA PHE A 194 -6.73 -15.69 -24.88
C PHE A 194 -5.67 -16.63 -25.48
N VAL A 195 -4.75 -17.12 -24.64
CA VAL A 195 -3.69 -18.06 -25.07
C VAL A 195 -4.32 -19.37 -25.55
N TRP A 196 -5.31 -19.90 -24.82
CA TRP A 196 -6.03 -21.11 -25.26
C TRP A 196 -6.67 -20.96 -26.64
N ARG A 197 -7.40 -19.87 -26.85
CA ARG A 197 -8.09 -19.63 -28.15
C ARG A 197 -7.11 -19.41 -29.30
N ARG A 198 -5.94 -18.86 -29.04
CA ARG A 198 -4.94 -18.52 -30.07
C ARG A 198 -3.93 -19.62 -30.32
N GLU A 199 -3.44 -20.29 -29.29
CA GLU A 199 -2.31 -21.20 -29.34
C GLU A 199 -2.66 -22.65 -28.94
N GLY A 200 -3.87 -22.87 -28.38
CA GLY A 200 -4.35 -24.17 -27.92
C GLY A 200 -4.19 -24.43 -26.42
N PHE A 201 -4.87 -25.46 -25.93
CA PHE A 201 -4.98 -25.77 -24.49
C PHE A 201 -3.63 -26.08 -23.84
N GLY A 202 -2.76 -26.86 -24.50
CA GLY A 202 -1.44 -27.19 -23.95
C GLY A 202 -0.55 -25.96 -23.71
N ARG A 203 -0.66 -24.94 -24.57
CA ARG A 203 0.05 -23.67 -24.39
C ARG A 203 -0.51 -22.86 -23.22
N ALA A 204 -1.83 -22.86 -23.04
CA ALA A 204 -2.49 -22.22 -21.91
C ALA A 204 -2.07 -22.87 -20.57
N LEU A 205 -2.01 -24.20 -20.52
CA LEU A 205 -1.54 -24.93 -19.34
C LEU A 205 -0.08 -24.60 -19.01
N LEU A 206 0.78 -24.53 -20.03
CA LEU A 206 2.18 -24.13 -19.85
C LEU A 206 2.29 -22.66 -19.37
N ALA A 207 1.42 -21.78 -19.85
CA ALA A 207 1.34 -20.38 -19.39
C ALA A 207 0.93 -20.32 -17.91
N ALA A 208 -0.09 -21.08 -17.50
CA ALA A 208 -0.50 -21.22 -16.11
C ALA A 208 0.63 -21.73 -15.21
N GLY A 209 1.35 -22.78 -15.63
CA GLY A 209 2.51 -23.29 -14.90
C GLY A 209 3.60 -22.23 -14.70
N ARG A 210 3.86 -21.38 -15.71
CA ARG A 210 4.81 -20.27 -15.58
C ARG A 210 4.32 -19.17 -14.64
N MET A 211 3.02 -18.86 -14.63
CA MET A 211 2.44 -17.92 -13.68
C MET A 211 2.60 -18.45 -12.25
N LEU A 212 2.29 -19.72 -12.01
CA LEU A 212 2.49 -20.35 -10.69
C LEU A 212 3.95 -20.36 -10.27
N LEU A 213 4.87 -20.69 -11.20
CA LEU A 213 6.31 -20.61 -10.92
C LEU A 213 6.75 -19.19 -10.57
N GLY A 214 6.24 -18.17 -11.29
CA GLY A 214 6.53 -16.77 -10.99
C GLY A 214 6.06 -16.37 -9.59
N ALA A 215 4.85 -16.76 -9.20
CA ALA A 215 4.33 -16.52 -7.85
C ALA A 215 5.17 -17.27 -6.79
N ALA A 216 5.51 -18.54 -7.05
CA ALA A 216 6.33 -19.34 -6.14
C ALA A 216 7.72 -18.74 -5.91
N LEU A 217 8.37 -18.19 -6.94
CA LEU A 217 9.68 -17.53 -6.82
C LEU A 217 9.68 -16.31 -5.89
N VAL A 218 8.55 -15.64 -5.74
CA VAL A 218 8.39 -14.52 -4.80
C VAL A 218 7.93 -15.00 -3.42
N CYS A 219 6.99 -15.93 -3.37
CA CYS A 219 6.42 -16.40 -2.11
C CYS A 219 7.36 -17.31 -1.32
N ALA A 220 8.10 -18.21 -2.00
CA ALA A 220 8.92 -19.20 -1.32
C ALA A 220 10.06 -18.60 -0.47
N PRO A 221 10.82 -17.59 -0.90
CA PRO A 221 11.84 -16.96 -0.06
C PRO A 221 11.27 -16.34 1.21
N VAL A 222 10.10 -15.69 1.13
CA VAL A 222 9.43 -15.08 2.30
C VAL A 222 8.93 -16.16 3.25
N ALA A 223 8.30 -17.21 2.71
CA ALA A 223 7.86 -18.34 3.53
C ALA A 223 9.03 -19.06 4.20
N ALA A 224 10.16 -19.26 3.49
CA ALA A 224 11.37 -19.84 4.04
C ALA A 224 11.96 -18.97 5.16
N TYR A 225 12.01 -17.64 4.97
CA TYR A 225 12.47 -16.70 5.99
C TYR A 225 11.62 -16.82 7.27
N LEU A 226 10.29 -16.82 7.14
CA LEU A 226 9.38 -16.96 8.28
C LEU A 226 9.51 -18.35 8.94
N ALA A 227 9.68 -19.42 8.15
CA ALA A 227 9.83 -20.78 8.67
C ALA A 227 11.11 -20.94 9.49
N VAL A 228 12.25 -20.48 8.97
CA VAL A 228 13.56 -20.56 9.66
C VAL A 228 13.51 -19.79 10.98
N ASN A 229 12.78 -18.67 11.04
CA ASN A 229 12.62 -17.86 12.23
C ASN A 229 11.44 -18.29 13.14
N GLY A 230 10.77 -19.41 12.87
CA GLY A 230 9.68 -19.93 13.68
C GLY A 230 8.39 -19.08 13.68
N ALA A 231 8.21 -18.22 12.65
CA ALA A 231 7.06 -17.30 12.55
C ALA A 231 6.03 -17.70 11.47
N LEU A 232 6.29 -18.76 10.69
CA LEU A 232 5.40 -19.14 9.57
C LEU A 232 4.01 -19.55 10.07
N GLY A 233 3.91 -20.33 11.15
CA GLY A 233 2.62 -20.72 11.72
C GLY A 233 1.80 -19.52 12.18
N ALA A 234 2.43 -18.58 12.90
CA ALA A 234 1.80 -17.33 13.33
C ALA A 234 1.39 -16.46 12.13
N CYS A 235 2.18 -16.42 11.06
CA CYS A 235 1.82 -15.73 9.83
C CYS A 235 0.57 -16.34 9.18
N VAL A 236 0.49 -17.67 9.07
CA VAL A 236 -0.69 -18.35 8.48
C VAL A 236 -1.93 -18.06 9.33
N GLU A 237 -1.80 -18.17 10.64
CA GLU A 237 -2.90 -17.90 11.59
C GLU A 237 -3.40 -16.45 11.46
N VAL A 238 -2.53 -15.46 11.59
CA VAL A 238 -2.94 -14.05 11.65
C VAL A 238 -3.27 -13.50 10.27
N TYR A 239 -2.42 -13.75 9.27
CA TYR A 239 -2.58 -13.13 7.95
C TYR A 239 -3.70 -13.77 7.13
N PHE A 240 -3.97 -15.08 7.29
CA PHE A 240 -5.03 -15.75 6.53
C PHE A 240 -6.23 -16.10 7.41
N VAL A 241 -6.07 -16.88 8.48
CA VAL A 241 -7.20 -17.40 9.23
C VAL A 241 -7.98 -16.28 9.91
N GLN A 242 -7.32 -15.48 10.73
CA GLN A 242 -7.99 -14.38 11.46
C GLN A 242 -8.53 -13.30 10.53
N ASN A 243 -7.84 -12.99 9.43
CA ASN A 243 -8.38 -12.04 8.44
C ASN A 243 -9.63 -12.55 7.73
N LEU A 244 -9.72 -13.86 7.45
CA LEU A 244 -10.86 -14.44 6.75
C LEU A 244 -12.06 -14.65 7.68
N PHE A 245 -11.83 -15.01 8.94
CA PHE A 245 -12.89 -15.44 9.84
C PHE A 245 -13.22 -14.43 10.94
N ASP A 246 -12.25 -13.66 11.42
CA ASP A 246 -12.44 -12.72 12.53
C ASP A 246 -12.56 -11.26 12.05
N TYR A 247 -11.78 -10.85 11.04
CA TYR A 247 -11.76 -9.47 10.54
C TYR A 247 -12.83 -9.19 9.49
N SER A 248 -13.25 -10.20 8.71
CA SER A 248 -14.20 -9.99 7.61
C SER A 248 -15.61 -9.61 8.05
N GLY A 249 -15.90 -9.62 9.34
CA GLY A 249 -17.21 -9.28 9.90
C GLY A 249 -18.25 -10.42 9.83
N MET A 250 -19.53 -10.08 9.94
CA MET A 250 -20.61 -11.07 9.91
C MET A 250 -20.71 -11.75 8.53
N PRO A 251 -21.04 -13.07 8.48
CA PRO A 251 -21.24 -13.76 7.23
C PRO A 251 -22.35 -13.10 6.41
N MET A 252 -22.02 -12.63 5.22
CA MET A 252 -22.98 -12.06 4.27
C MET A 252 -23.30 -13.05 3.14
N SER A 253 -24.49 -12.92 2.55
CA SER A 253 -24.83 -13.61 1.30
C SER A 253 -23.98 -13.08 0.13
N LEU A 254 -23.81 -13.87 -0.91
CA LEU A 254 -23.12 -13.42 -2.14
C LEU A 254 -23.72 -12.13 -2.70
N THR A 255 -25.04 -12.00 -2.64
CA THR A 255 -25.75 -10.76 -3.05
C THR A 255 -25.39 -9.58 -2.16
N GLY A 256 -25.18 -9.79 -0.86
CA GLY A 256 -24.69 -8.77 0.08
C GLY A 256 -23.28 -8.28 -0.27
N HIS A 257 -22.36 -9.18 -0.55
CA HIS A 257 -21.00 -8.82 -0.99
C HIS A 257 -21.02 -8.01 -2.30
N VAL A 258 -21.82 -8.42 -3.29
CA VAL A 258 -21.98 -7.68 -4.55
C VAL A 258 -22.59 -6.31 -4.32
N TYR A 259 -23.62 -6.20 -3.47
CA TYR A 259 -24.24 -4.92 -3.12
C TYR A 259 -23.22 -3.98 -2.45
N ASN A 260 -22.45 -4.46 -1.49
CA ASN A 260 -21.38 -3.69 -0.87
C ASN A 260 -20.35 -3.19 -1.89
N ALA A 261 -19.86 -4.07 -2.75
CA ALA A 261 -18.90 -3.70 -3.79
C ALA A 261 -19.44 -2.59 -4.72
N LEU A 262 -20.72 -2.67 -5.10
CA LEU A 262 -21.37 -1.64 -5.93
C LEU A 262 -21.60 -0.33 -5.16
N ALA A 263 -21.96 -0.39 -3.88
CA ALA A 263 -22.11 0.79 -3.04
C ALA A 263 -20.76 1.53 -2.88
N TYR A 264 -19.68 0.77 -2.71
CA TYR A 264 -18.33 1.33 -2.66
C TYR A 264 -17.87 1.88 -4.00
N LEU A 265 -18.17 1.23 -5.11
CA LEU A 265 -17.89 1.77 -6.45
C LEU A 265 -18.56 3.15 -6.62
N ARG A 266 -19.81 3.29 -6.20
CA ARG A 266 -20.50 4.58 -6.23
C ARG A 266 -19.79 5.63 -5.38
N THR A 267 -19.43 5.28 -4.15
CA THR A 267 -18.71 6.19 -3.25
C THR A 267 -17.37 6.60 -3.84
N GLN A 268 -16.56 5.62 -4.29
CA GLN A 268 -15.25 5.86 -4.87
C GLN A 268 -15.31 6.69 -6.16
N SER A 269 -16.34 6.53 -6.98
CA SER A 269 -16.54 7.34 -8.18
C SER A 269 -16.77 8.83 -7.88
N VAL A 270 -17.29 9.15 -6.69
CA VAL A 270 -17.47 10.53 -6.23
C VAL A 270 -16.21 11.10 -5.60
N ILE A 271 -15.56 10.34 -4.72
CA ILE A 271 -14.39 10.84 -3.95
C ILE A 271 -13.06 10.69 -4.69
N ASN A 272 -12.96 9.79 -5.67
CA ASN A 272 -11.78 9.56 -6.52
C ASN A 272 -12.13 9.60 -8.02
N PRO A 273 -12.73 10.71 -8.53
CA PRO A 273 -13.27 10.77 -9.89
C PRO A 273 -12.21 10.56 -10.97
N ALA A 274 -11.01 11.08 -10.78
CA ALA A 274 -9.91 10.96 -11.76
C ALA A 274 -9.52 9.48 -11.98
N VAL A 275 -9.35 8.71 -10.90
CA VAL A 275 -9.04 7.27 -10.97
C VAL A 275 -10.19 6.51 -11.63
N THR A 276 -11.43 6.76 -11.21
CA THR A 276 -12.61 6.10 -11.78
C THR A 276 -12.75 6.36 -13.27
N VAL A 277 -12.61 7.62 -13.70
CA VAL A 277 -12.69 8.00 -15.13
C VAL A 277 -11.56 7.35 -15.93
N LEU A 278 -10.32 7.37 -15.44
CA LEU A 278 -9.19 6.76 -16.15
C LEU A 278 -9.35 5.25 -16.29
N VAL A 279 -9.84 4.56 -15.26
CA VAL A 279 -10.11 3.11 -15.33
C VAL A 279 -11.23 2.81 -16.34
N ALA A 280 -12.33 3.54 -16.29
CA ALA A 280 -13.45 3.37 -17.20
C ALA A 280 -13.08 3.64 -18.67
N LEU A 281 -12.37 4.77 -18.92
CA LEU A 281 -11.85 5.10 -20.24
C LEU A 281 -10.87 4.04 -20.73
N GLY A 282 -10.00 3.54 -19.85
CA GLY A 282 -9.03 2.50 -20.18
C GLY A 282 -9.69 1.21 -20.64
N ALA A 283 -10.74 0.77 -19.96
CA ALA A 283 -11.53 -0.38 -20.37
C ALA A 283 -12.18 -0.13 -21.75
N GLY A 284 -12.75 1.05 -21.97
CA GLY A 284 -13.33 1.45 -23.25
C GLY A 284 -12.33 1.50 -24.40
N PHE A 285 -11.14 2.08 -24.19
CA PHE A 285 -10.11 2.16 -25.22
C PHE A 285 -9.51 0.80 -25.58
N VAL A 286 -9.28 -0.08 -24.60
CA VAL A 286 -8.83 -1.45 -24.87
C VAL A 286 -9.90 -2.25 -25.61
N LEU A 287 -11.18 -2.11 -25.25
CA LEU A 287 -12.31 -2.71 -25.98
C LEU A 287 -12.33 -2.24 -27.43
N LEU A 288 -12.25 -0.92 -27.68
CA LEU A 288 -12.25 -0.35 -29.03
C LEU A 288 -11.06 -0.83 -29.86
N ASP A 289 -9.86 -0.91 -29.28
CA ASP A 289 -8.67 -1.40 -29.98
C ASP A 289 -8.81 -2.89 -30.33
N ALA A 290 -9.25 -3.71 -29.38
CA ALA A 290 -9.47 -5.13 -29.58
C ALA A 290 -10.56 -5.40 -30.64
N ALA A 291 -11.68 -4.67 -30.58
CA ALA A 291 -12.77 -4.80 -31.56
C ALA A 291 -12.33 -4.37 -32.97
N LYS A 292 -11.53 -3.30 -33.10
CA LYS A 292 -11.02 -2.84 -34.40
C LYS A 292 -10.04 -3.85 -35.03
N ARG A 293 -9.18 -4.47 -34.23
CA ARG A 293 -8.23 -5.49 -34.73
C ARG A 293 -8.94 -6.78 -35.09
N HIS A 294 -9.99 -7.12 -34.34
CA HIS A 294 -10.83 -8.30 -34.48
C HIS A 294 -10.02 -9.61 -34.67
N GLU A 295 -8.84 -9.67 -34.04
CA GLU A 295 -7.96 -10.83 -34.08
C GLU A 295 -8.54 -11.99 -33.24
N ARG A 296 -8.08 -13.22 -33.53
CA ARG A 296 -8.52 -14.40 -32.76
C ARG A 296 -8.23 -14.20 -31.26
N GLY A 297 -9.26 -14.23 -30.43
CA GLY A 297 -9.17 -13.97 -28.97
C GLY A 297 -9.48 -12.55 -28.56
N TRP A 298 -9.84 -11.62 -29.48
CA TRP A 298 -10.15 -10.22 -29.19
C TRP A 298 -11.15 -10.01 -28.05
N PHE A 299 -12.13 -10.90 -27.91
CA PHE A 299 -13.13 -10.85 -26.84
C PHE A 299 -12.47 -10.89 -25.45
N TRP A 300 -11.49 -11.80 -25.25
CA TRP A 300 -10.77 -11.93 -23.99
C TRP A 300 -9.86 -10.74 -23.70
N GLN A 301 -9.28 -10.14 -24.74
CA GLN A 301 -8.53 -8.89 -24.62
C GLN A 301 -9.46 -7.74 -24.19
N ALA A 302 -10.63 -7.62 -24.78
CA ALA A 302 -11.62 -6.61 -24.46
C ALA A 302 -12.16 -6.76 -23.01
N LEU A 303 -12.34 -8.01 -22.55
CA LEU A 303 -12.88 -8.35 -21.24
C LEU A 303 -11.83 -8.22 -20.13
N ALA A 304 -10.54 -8.22 -20.42
CA ALA A 304 -9.48 -8.32 -19.43
C ALA A 304 -9.54 -7.22 -18.34
N LEU A 305 -9.62 -5.93 -18.74
CA LEU A 305 -9.69 -4.84 -17.78
C LEU A 305 -11.01 -4.79 -17.00
N PRO A 306 -12.20 -4.91 -17.63
CA PRO A 306 -13.45 -4.99 -16.89
C PRO A 306 -13.48 -6.13 -15.88
N MET A 307 -13.02 -7.32 -16.27
CA MET A 307 -13.00 -8.48 -15.37
C MET A 307 -11.98 -8.33 -14.25
N GLY A 308 -10.78 -7.82 -14.56
CA GLY A 308 -9.74 -7.52 -13.56
C GLY A 308 -10.21 -6.48 -12.55
N ALA A 309 -10.78 -5.35 -13.01
CA ALA A 309 -11.31 -4.30 -12.16
C ALA A 309 -12.53 -4.77 -11.34
N GLY A 310 -13.43 -5.56 -11.94
CA GLY A 310 -14.60 -6.11 -11.25
C GLY A 310 -14.24 -7.09 -10.14
N LEU A 311 -13.30 -8.01 -10.39
CA LEU A 311 -12.84 -8.94 -9.34
C LEU A 311 -11.98 -8.23 -8.29
N LEU A 312 -11.17 -7.24 -8.65
CA LEU A 312 -10.49 -6.40 -7.67
C LEU A 312 -11.49 -5.69 -6.76
N LEU A 313 -12.52 -5.07 -7.33
CA LEU A 313 -13.57 -4.40 -6.57
C LEU A 313 -14.25 -5.37 -5.60
N LEU A 314 -14.63 -6.56 -6.07
CA LEU A 314 -15.30 -7.56 -5.26
C LEU A 314 -14.40 -8.05 -4.11
N THR A 315 -13.12 -8.30 -4.36
CA THR A 315 -12.20 -8.83 -3.34
C THR A 315 -11.74 -7.76 -2.36
N CYS A 316 -11.52 -6.51 -2.78
CA CYS A 316 -11.18 -5.39 -1.89
C CYS A 316 -12.30 -5.05 -0.91
N TYR A 317 -13.56 -5.21 -1.34
CA TYR A 317 -14.74 -4.84 -0.56
C TYR A 317 -15.63 -6.05 -0.22
N TRP A 318 -14.99 -7.20 -0.03
CA TRP A 318 -15.69 -8.44 0.32
C TRP A 318 -16.25 -8.39 1.75
N GLY A 319 -15.50 -7.87 2.72
CA GLY A 319 -15.89 -7.77 4.11
C GLY A 319 -16.77 -6.53 4.41
N GLU A 320 -17.24 -6.45 5.66
CA GLU A 320 -17.96 -5.27 6.18
C GLU A 320 -17.05 -4.07 6.37
N MET A 321 -15.78 -4.30 6.73
CA MET A 321 -14.79 -3.25 6.95
C MET A 321 -14.25 -2.75 5.60
N ALA A 322 -14.72 -1.61 5.17
CA ALA A 322 -14.34 -1.03 3.90
C ALA A 322 -13.79 0.38 4.10
N HIS A 323 -12.48 0.48 3.98
CA HIS A 323 -11.78 1.75 4.12
C HIS A 323 -11.63 2.48 2.79
N PRO A 324 -11.73 3.83 2.77
CA PRO A 324 -11.57 4.63 1.54
C PRO A 324 -10.23 4.40 0.82
N TYR A 325 -9.15 4.14 1.55
CA TYR A 325 -7.82 3.94 0.99
C TYR A 325 -7.64 2.64 0.21
N TYR A 326 -8.54 1.64 0.36
CA TYR A 326 -8.52 0.42 -0.48
C TYR A 326 -8.67 0.74 -1.97
N ALA A 327 -9.31 1.86 -2.31
CA ALA A 327 -9.44 2.30 -3.70
C ALA A 327 -8.12 2.69 -4.35
N LEU A 328 -7.02 2.87 -3.61
CA LEU A 328 -5.72 3.19 -4.19
C LEU A 328 -5.22 2.08 -5.13
N ALA A 329 -5.57 0.82 -4.88
CA ALA A 329 -5.25 -0.30 -5.75
C ALA A 329 -5.72 -0.09 -7.22
N PHE A 330 -6.82 0.65 -7.43
CA PHE A 330 -7.34 0.97 -8.77
C PHE A 330 -6.47 1.95 -9.54
N ALA A 331 -5.59 2.72 -8.88
CA ALA A 331 -4.62 3.59 -9.57
C ALA A 331 -3.66 2.78 -10.46
N GLY A 332 -3.39 1.51 -10.13
CA GLY A 332 -2.65 0.58 -10.98
C GLY A 332 -3.29 0.30 -12.35
N LEU A 333 -4.60 0.57 -12.50
CA LEU A 333 -5.37 0.38 -13.74
C LEU A 333 -5.57 1.67 -14.54
N CYS A 334 -5.06 2.82 -14.08
CA CYS A 334 -5.31 4.12 -14.74
C CYS A 334 -4.61 4.28 -16.09
N ALA A 335 -3.47 3.63 -16.29
CA ALA A 335 -2.64 3.84 -17.47
C ALA A 335 -3.35 3.61 -18.82
N PRO A 336 -4.19 2.59 -19.02
CA PRO A 336 -4.95 2.41 -20.24
C PRO A 336 -5.87 3.60 -20.57
N GLY A 337 -6.34 4.35 -19.58
CA GLY A 337 -7.12 5.59 -19.79
C GLY A 337 -6.36 6.70 -20.52
N LEU A 338 -5.03 6.61 -20.56
CA LEU A 338 -4.14 7.55 -21.24
C LEU A 338 -3.71 7.07 -22.65
N ILE A 339 -4.30 5.99 -23.19
CA ILE A 339 -4.06 5.50 -24.56
C ILE A 339 -4.20 6.61 -25.62
N PRO A 340 -5.14 7.57 -25.54
CA PRO A 340 -5.21 8.69 -26.48
C PRO A 340 -3.90 9.48 -26.62
N LEU A 341 -3.07 9.55 -25.58
CA LEU A 341 -1.74 10.17 -25.68
C LEU A 341 -0.84 9.46 -26.70
N ALA A 342 -0.93 8.12 -26.78
CA ALA A 342 -0.19 7.33 -27.76
C ALA A 342 -0.69 7.60 -29.19
N TRP A 343 -2.02 7.71 -29.38
CA TRP A 343 -2.61 8.03 -30.68
C TRP A 343 -2.24 9.44 -31.14
N LEU A 344 -2.26 10.40 -30.21
CA LEU A 344 -1.81 11.77 -30.47
C LEU A 344 -0.31 11.82 -30.76
N ALA A 345 0.52 11.07 -30.03
CA ALA A 345 1.94 10.98 -30.25
C ALA A 345 2.28 10.51 -31.66
N ASN A 346 1.59 9.48 -32.15
CA ASN A 346 1.76 8.96 -33.52
C ASN A 346 1.43 10.01 -34.59
N ARG A 347 0.43 10.89 -34.32
CA ARG A 347 0.07 11.98 -35.24
C ARG A 347 1.03 13.17 -35.14
N ALA A 348 1.54 13.46 -33.93
CA ALA A 348 2.40 14.62 -33.66
C ALA A 348 3.88 14.40 -34.03
N GLN A 349 4.32 13.15 -34.33
CA GLN A 349 5.70 12.86 -34.73
C GLN A 349 6.21 13.74 -35.90
N ARG A 350 5.30 14.32 -36.70
CA ARG A 350 5.58 15.20 -37.82
C ARG A 350 5.77 16.68 -37.43
N ARG A 351 5.56 17.06 -36.12
CA ARG A 351 5.61 18.45 -35.63
C ARG A 351 6.52 18.57 -34.40
N GLY A 352 7.83 18.67 -34.60
CA GLY A 352 8.92 18.44 -33.63
C GLY A 352 8.93 19.16 -32.28
N MET A 353 8.32 20.34 -32.12
CA MET A 353 8.54 21.23 -30.96
C MET A 353 7.68 20.86 -29.73
N PHE A 354 6.42 20.53 -29.90
CA PHE A 354 5.49 20.20 -28.80
C PHE A 354 5.73 18.84 -28.15
N ALA A 355 6.52 17.97 -28.78
CA ALA A 355 6.77 16.61 -28.30
C ALA A 355 7.57 16.55 -26.98
N TRP A 356 8.35 17.58 -26.65
CA TRP A 356 9.10 17.68 -25.39
C TRP A 356 8.52 18.68 -24.40
N THR A 357 7.98 19.80 -24.90
CA THR A 357 7.49 20.90 -24.04
C THR A 357 6.36 20.46 -23.15
N LEU A 358 5.36 19.70 -23.66
CA LEU A 358 4.24 19.21 -22.87
C LEU A 358 4.64 18.19 -21.78
N PRO A 359 5.44 17.13 -22.04
CA PRO A 359 5.92 16.27 -20.98
C PRO A 359 6.72 17.03 -19.90
N MET A 360 7.60 17.95 -20.28
CA MET A 360 8.38 18.74 -19.32
C MET A 360 7.49 19.71 -18.51
N ALA A 361 6.53 20.36 -19.14
CA ALA A 361 5.54 21.18 -18.43
C ALA A 361 4.73 20.32 -17.45
N GLY A 362 4.35 19.10 -17.85
CA GLY A 362 3.68 18.14 -16.96
C GLY A 362 4.53 17.79 -15.74
N VAL A 363 5.82 17.52 -15.93
CA VAL A 363 6.76 17.24 -14.82
C VAL A 363 6.84 18.44 -13.86
N LEU A 364 6.98 19.65 -14.38
CA LEU A 364 7.03 20.85 -13.55
C LEU A 364 5.71 21.15 -12.83
N ALA A 365 4.58 20.70 -13.39
CA ALA A 365 3.26 20.86 -12.79
C ALA A 365 2.95 19.84 -11.68
N VAL A 366 3.70 18.74 -11.54
CA VAL A 366 3.40 17.68 -10.56
C VAL A 366 3.35 18.23 -9.13
N THR A 367 4.43 18.88 -8.67
CA THR A 367 4.48 19.40 -7.30
C THR A 367 3.42 20.45 -7.01
N PRO A 368 3.21 21.51 -7.85
CA PRO A 368 2.13 22.47 -7.63
C PRO A 368 0.74 21.82 -7.59
N THR A 369 0.50 20.82 -8.45
CA THR A 369 -0.78 20.08 -8.45
C THR A 369 -0.97 19.31 -7.15
N CYS A 370 0.07 18.59 -6.69
CA CYS A 370 0.02 17.87 -5.43
C CYS A 370 -0.09 18.83 -4.22
N MET A 371 0.59 19.98 -4.24
CA MET A 371 0.44 21.02 -3.21
C MET A 371 -0.99 21.54 -3.08
N GLY A 372 -1.72 21.64 -4.20
CA GLY A 372 -3.11 22.11 -4.19
C GLY A 372 -4.16 21.06 -3.87
N LEU A 373 -3.86 19.76 -4.06
CA LEU A 373 -4.88 18.72 -4.04
C LEU A 373 -4.64 17.60 -3.01
N CYS A 374 -3.40 17.40 -2.52
CA CYS A 374 -3.13 16.32 -1.58
C CYS A 374 -3.55 16.68 -0.17
N ARG A 375 -4.18 15.71 0.52
CA ARG A 375 -4.73 15.87 1.86
C ARG A 375 -3.67 16.08 2.92
N ALA A 376 -2.48 15.50 2.75
CA ALA A 376 -1.41 15.61 3.74
C ALA A 376 -0.79 17.00 3.84
N VAL A 377 -0.86 17.83 2.80
CA VAL A 377 -0.16 19.11 2.70
C VAL A 377 -0.30 20.03 3.93
N PRO A 378 -1.50 20.25 4.51
CA PRO A 378 -1.63 21.07 5.70
C PRO A 378 -0.89 20.54 6.93
N LEU A 379 -0.61 19.24 7.02
CA LEU A 379 0.17 18.63 8.10
C LEU A 379 1.65 19.03 8.09
N MET A 380 2.15 19.59 6.99
CA MET A 380 3.51 20.17 6.93
C MET A 380 3.74 21.31 7.93
N GLN A 381 2.67 21.95 8.40
CA GLN A 381 2.75 23.05 9.35
C GLN A 381 2.92 22.58 10.80
N VAL A 382 2.71 21.29 11.06
CA VAL A 382 2.84 20.72 12.42
C VAL A 382 4.31 20.69 12.81
N ARG A 383 4.65 21.33 13.92
CA ARG A 383 6.01 21.32 14.44
C ARG A 383 6.24 20.11 15.34
N LYS A 384 7.35 19.43 15.15
CA LYS A 384 7.70 18.23 15.91
C LYS A 384 7.73 18.48 17.42
N ALA A 385 8.21 19.66 17.86
CA ALA A 385 8.27 20.01 19.28
C ALA A 385 6.90 20.12 19.97
N ASP A 386 5.84 20.43 19.20
CA ASP A 386 4.50 20.63 19.75
C ASP A 386 3.68 19.31 19.75
N MET A 387 4.25 18.21 19.30
CA MET A 387 3.55 16.93 19.21
C MET A 387 3.55 16.19 20.55
N PRO A 388 2.40 15.59 20.96
CA PRO A 388 2.31 14.75 22.16
C PRO A 388 3.37 13.65 22.20
N GLN A 389 3.68 13.06 21.05
CA GLN A 389 4.70 12.04 20.91
C GLN A 389 6.07 12.54 21.35
N THR A 390 6.44 13.76 21.00
CA THR A 390 7.71 14.37 21.39
C THR A 390 7.72 14.71 22.88
N VAL A 391 6.66 15.33 23.37
CA VAL A 391 6.50 15.71 24.80
C VAL A 391 6.60 14.47 25.69
N PHE A 392 5.85 13.40 25.35
CA PHE A 392 5.88 12.17 26.15
C PHE A 392 7.21 11.42 26.02
N ALA A 393 7.83 11.44 24.83
CA ALA A 393 9.16 10.85 24.65
C ALA A 393 10.23 11.51 25.53
N GLU A 394 10.19 12.84 25.71
CA GLU A 394 11.08 13.56 26.62
C GLU A 394 10.91 13.13 28.06
N ILE A 395 9.68 12.85 28.51
CA ILE A 395 9.39 12.35 29.85
C ILE A 395 9.90 10.92 29.99
N MET A 396 9.47 10.01 29.10
CA MET A 396 9.83 8.58 29.16
C MET A 396 11.34 8.35 29.12
N ASN A 397 12.07 9.09 28.28
CA ASN A 397 13.51 8.88 28.08
C ASN A 397 14.39 9.36 29.25
N ARG A 398 13.82 10.01 30.28
CA ARG A 398 14.55 10.33 31.53
C ARG A 398 14.89 9.07 32.32
N GLU A 399 14.13 8.00 32.14
CA GLU A 399 14.24 6.73 32.87
C GLU A 399 15.27 5.73 32.28
N GLY A 400 16.00 6.12 31.24
CA GLY A 400 17.07 5.32 30.64
C GLY A 400 16.60 4.29 29.61
N ASN A 401 15.91 3.23 29.99
CA ASN A 401 15.38 2.19 29.08
C ASN A 401 13.89 2.00 29.27
N PRO A 402 13.06 2.95 28.87
CA PRO A 402 11.62 2.90 29.11
C PRO A 402 10.94 1.78 28.31
N THR A 403 9.91 1.19 28.89
CA THR A 403 8.98 0.30 28.22
C THR A 403 7.63 0.98 28.06
N LEU A 404 6.96 0.76 26.95
CA LEU A 404 5.73 1.42 26.58
C LEU A 404 4.66 0.42 26.09
N LEU A 405 3.40 0.67 26.45
CA LEU A 405 2.23 0.10 25.81
C LEU A 405 1.32 1.23 25.30
N ASP A 406 1.07 1.24 24.00
CA ASP A 406 0.16 2.19 23.35
C ASP A 406 -1.23 1.56 23.15
N ILE A 407 -2.20 1.98 23.95
CA ILE A 407 -3.60 1.55 23.86
C ILE A 407 -4.52 2.69 23.40
N THR A 408 -3.98 3.64 22.64
CA THR A 408 -4.75 4.79 22.11
C THR A 408 -5.68 4.43 20.96
N SER A 409 -5.48 3.37 20.24
CA SER A 409 -5.99 2.88 18.96
C SER A 409 -4.90 2.90 17.89
N LEU A 410 -4.52 1.74 17.39
CA LEU A 410 -3.37 1.56 16.50
C LEU A 410 -2.07 2.16 17.11
N ASP A 411 -1.03 2.34 16.32
CA ASP A 411 0.20 3.03 16.77
C ASP A 411 0.14 4.51 16.37
N GLN A 412 0.20 5.39 17.35
CA GLN A 412 0.14 6.84 17.15
C GLN A 412 1.54 7.48 16.99
N GLY A 413 2.59 6.66 16.85
CA GLY A 413 3.98 7.13 16.68
C GLY A 413 4.74 7.36 17.98
N PHE A 414 4.22 6.98 19.13
CA PHE A 414 4.89 7.11 20.43
C PHE A 414 6.12 6.22 20.53
N TYR A 415 6.07 4.99 19.98
CA TYR A 415 7.23 4.10 19.91
C TYR A 415 8.39 4.68 19.11
N LEU A 416 8.09 5.30 17.97
CA LEU A 416 9.10 5.97 17.15
C LEU A 416 9.71 7.16 17.87
N ALA A 417 8.86 8.04 18.43
CA ALA A 417 9.31 9.28 19.08
C ALA A 417 10.24 8.99 20.28
N ALA A 418 9.88 7.99 21.10
CA ALA A 418 10.69 7.60 22.26
C ALA A 418 11.86 6.65 21.93
N GLY A 419 11.98 6.17 20.68
CA GLY A 419 13.00 5.21 20.30
C GLY A 419 12.77 3.79 20.83
N ILE A 420 11.60 3.50 21.39
CA ILE A 420 11.24 2.23 22.03
C ILE A 420 10.91 1.18 20.97
N VAL A 421 11.32 -0.06 21.18
CA VAL A 421 10.76 -1.24 20.50
C VAL A 421 9.85 -1.96 21.48
N PRO A 422 8.63 -2.33 21.06
CA PRO A 422 7.67 -2.95 21.96
C PRO A 422 8.20 -4.26 22.57
N ASN A 423 7.88 -4.47 23.83
CA ASN A 423 8.15 -5.70 24.57
C ASN A 423 6.88 -6.55 24.78
N CYS A 424 5.79 -6.19 24.15
CA CYS A 424 4.51 -6.89 24.16
C CYS A 424 4.08 -7.25 22.74
N ARG A 425 3.61 -8.49 22.53
CA ARG A 425 3.09 -8.94 21.23
C ARG A 425 1.96 -8.04 20.75
N TYR A 426 1.02 -7.68 21.61
CA TYR A 426 -0.12 -6.82 21.33
C TYR A 426 0.19 -5.36 21.71
N PHE A 427 1.25 -4.82 21.12
CA PHE A 427 1.83 -3.52 21.46
C PHE A 427 0.93 -2.32 21.11
N ALA A 428 -0.08 -2.53 20.26
CA ALA A 428 -1.03 -1.52 19.83
C ALA A 428 -2.44 -2.12 19.72
N ASP A 429 -3.46 -1.31 20.01
CA ASP A 429 -4.84 -1.72 19.88
C ASP A 429 -5.31 -1.60 18.43
N ASN A 430 -4.95 -2.58 17.59
CA ASN A 430 -5.33 -2.62 16.17
C ASN A 430 -6.78 -3.09 15.95
N ASN A 431 -7.26 -2.97 14.70
CA ASN A 431 -8.64 -3.23 14.31
C ASN A 431 -9.09 -4.70 14.47
N LEU A 432 -8.16 -5.65 14.58
CA LEU A 432 -8.47 -7.06 14.78
C LEU A 432 -8.67 -7.33 16.29
N GLN A 433 -9.92 -7.38 16.74
CA GLN A 433 -10.32 -7.47 18.13
C GLN A 433 -10.62 -8.92 18.53
N THR A 434 -9.58 -9.71 18.83
CA THR A 434 -9.74 -11.08 19.35
C THR A 434 -9.87 -11.09 20.88
N LYS A 435 -10.51 -12.14 21.42
CA LYS A 435 -10.63 -12.34 22.87
C LYS A 435 -9.24 -12.50 23.50
N GLU A 436 -8.36 -13.30 22.86
CA GLU A 436 -6.99 -13.50 23.28
C GLU A 436 -6.22 -12.19 23.45
N LYS A 437 -6.32 -11.27 22.46
CA LYS A 437 -5.67 -9.97 22.53
C LYS A 437 -6.15 -9.14 23.72
N LYS A 438 -7.47 -9.09 23.95
CA LYS A 438 -8.05 -8.31 25.07
C LYS A 438 -7.58 -8.85 26.41
N GLU A 439 -7.60 -10.17 26.59
CA GLU A 439 -7.14 -10.84 27.81
C GLU A 439 -5.63 -10.63 28.03
N ALA A 440 -4.83 -10.71 26.97
CA ALA A 440 -3.39 -10.50 27.04
C ALA A 440 -3.04 -9.06 27.44
N ILE A 441 -3.70 -8.05 26.84
CA ILE A 441 -3.49 -6.65 27.22
C ILE A 441 -3.91 -6.40 28.67
N ALA A 442 -5.06 -6.92 29.09
CA ALA A 442 -5.54 -6.76 30.47
C ALA A 442 -4.57 -7.41 31.49
N SER A 443 -4.09 -8.63 31.22
CA SER A 443 -3.09 -9.31 32.06
C SER A 443 -1.77 -8.53 32.10
N TYR A 444 -1.30 -8.01 30.96
CA TYR A 444 -0.08 -7.23 30.85
C TYR A 444 -0.11 -5.95 31.71
N LEU A 445 -1.24 -5.26 31.73
CA LEU A 445 -1.47 -4.08 32.56
C LEU A 445 -1.60 -4.46 34.06
N ALA A 446 -2.42 -5.49 34.37
CA ALA A 446 -2.62 -5.93 35.74
C ALA A 446 -1.33 -6.42 36.41
N GLU A 447 -0.42 -6.99 35.65
CA GLU A 447 0.88 -7.46 36.13
C GLU A 447 1.95 -6.36 36.16
N GLY A 448 1.66 -5.17 35.63
CA GLY A 448 2.61 -4.03 35.62
C GLY A 448 3.85 -4.30 34.74
N LYS A 449 3.71 -5.04 33.63
CA LYS A 449 4.83 -5.45 32.77
C LYS A 449 5.43 -4.31 31.92
N THR A 450 4.76 -3.18 31.83
CA THR A 450 5.24 -1.99 31.16
C THR A 450 5.44 -0.87 32.16
N GLN A 451 6.41 0.01 31.92
CA GLN A 451 6.63 1.18 32.77
C GLN A 451 5.63 2.30 32.42
N PHE A 452 5.47 2.56 31.12
CA PHE A 452 4.57 3.60 30.63
C PHE A 452 3.42 3.05 29.82
N VAL A 453 2.26 3.72 29.94
CA VAL A 453 1.05 3.44 29.16
C VAL A 453 0.55 4.75 28.54
N VAL A 454 0.32 4.77 27.23
CA VAL A 454 -0.35 5.88 26.56
C VAL A 454 -1.78 5.48 26.22
N THR A 455 -2.74 6.34 26.60
CA THR A 455 -4.16 6.11 26.32
C THR A 455 -4.83 7.38 25.78
N ARG A 456 -6.06 7.22 25.29
CA ARG A 456 -6.98 8.34 24.99
C ARG A 456 -8.17 8.36 25.94
N TYR A 457 -8.74 7.22 26.22
CA TYR A 457 -9.99 7.09 26.99
C TYR A 457 -9.90 6.05 28.11
N ALA A 458 -9.07 5.03 27.91
CA ALA A 458 -8.98 3.93 28.86
C ALA A 458 -8.17 4.34 30.11
N ASP A 459 -8.61 3.84 31.26
CA ASP A 459 -7.83 3.86 32.50
C ASP A 459 -6.99 2.56 32.53
N PRO A 460 -5.64 2.64 32.64
CA PRO A 460 -4.79 1.46 32.67
C PRO A 460 -4.87 0.68 33.99
N GLY A 461 -5.56 1.20 35.02
CA GLY A 461 -5.76 0.57 36.32
C GLY A 461 -4.90 1.15 37.44
N GLU A 462 -5.18 0.68 38.67
CA GLU A 462 -4.63 1.23 39.92
C GLU A 462 -3.09 1.17 40.03
N ARG A 463 -2.42 0.37 39.22
CA ARG A 463 -0.94 0.28 39.19
C ARG A 463 -0.28 1.44 38.44
N TYR A 464 -1.06 2.34 37.85
CA TYR A 464 -0.54 3.41 37.00
C TYR A 464 -1.06 4.78 37.45
N ALA A 465 -0.15 5.75 37.57
CA ALA A 465 -0.50 7.13 37.84
C ALA A 465 -0.43 8.01 36.59
N LEU A 466 -1.41 8.87 36.40
CA LEU A 466 -1.36 9.89 35.35
C LEU A 466 -0.25 10.89 35.62
N ILE A 467 0.69 11.04 34.68
CA ILE A 467 1.85 11.95 34.86
C ILE A 467 1.88 13.09 33.84
N ALA A 468 1.23 12.93 32.67
CA ALA A 468 1.16 13.99 31.66
C ALA A 468 -0.08 13.83 30.77
N GLU A 469 -0.55 14.97 30.25
CA GLU A 469 -1.60 15.05 29.23
C GLU A 469 -1.16 16.02 28.13
N ALA A 470 -1.52 15.73 26.87
CA ALA A 470 -1.24 16.60 25.75
C ALA A 470 -2.23 16.40 24.60
N ASP A 471 -2.54 17.50 23.89
CA ASP A 471 -3.36 17.48 22.68
C ASP A 471 -2.48 17.45 21.44
N GLY A 472 -2.89 16.72 20.43
CA GLY A 472 -2.17 16.62 19.17
C GLY A 472 -3.04 16.45 17.93
N VAL A 473 -2.55 16.95 16.83
CA VAL A 473 -3.18 16.78 15.50
C VAL A 473 -3.00 15.34 15.06
N PHE A 474 -4.10 14.68 14.73
CA PHE A 474 -4.10 13.35 14.11
C PHE A 474 -4.38 13.43 12.61
N ASP A 475 -5.38 14.19 12.22
CA ASP A 475 -5.73 14.55 10.84
C ASP A 475 -6.20 16.01 10.87
N LEU A 476 -6.33 16.64 9.71
CA LEU A 476 -6.64 18.08 9.55
C LEU A 476 -7.76 18.63 10.45
N ASN A 477 -8.73 17.79 10.80
CA ASN A 477 -9.88 18.15 11.60
C ASN A 477 -10.04 17.27 12.85
N ASP A 478 -9.02 16.49 13.22
CA ASP A 478 -9.07 15.58 14.37
C ASP A 478 -7.92 15.90 15.34
N MET A 479 -8.26 16.70 16.36
CA MET A 479 -7.42 16.92 17.54
C MET A 479 -7.70 15.83 18.55
N ARG A 480 -6.68 15.15 19.01
CA ARG A 480 -6.78 14.06 19.98
C ARG A 480 -6.10 14.42 21.26
N HIS A 481 -6.77 14.08 22.36
CA HIS A 481 -6.25 14.19 23.71
C HIS A 481 -5.58 12.87 24.11
N TYR A 482 -4.34 12.94 24.57
CA TYR A 482 -3.54 11.79 24.98
C TYR A 482 -3.14 11.93 26.44
N LYS A 483 -3.07 10.79 27.13
CA LYS A 483 -2.69 10.67 28.53
C LYS A 483 -1.52 9.70 28.64
N LEU A 484 -0.48 10.13 29.36
CA LEU A 484 0.67 9.32 29.72
C LEU A 484 0.56 8.91 31.17
N TYR A 485 0.59 7.62 31.40
CA TYR A 485 0.63 7.04 32.73
C TYR A 485 1.96 6.36 32.97
N GLU A 486 2.44 6.40 34.22
CA GLU A 486 3.62 5.70 34.68
C GLU A 486 3.24 4.70 35.77
N ARG A 487 3.89 3.53 35.76
CA ARG A 487 3.71 2.50 36.77
C ARG A 487 4.14 3.03 38.13
N ILE A 488 3.27 2.89 39.14
CA ILE A 488 3.58 3.21 40.52
C ILE A 488 4.57 2.15 41.01
N GLU A 489 5.75 2.54 41.46
CA GLU A 489 6.67 1.64 42.15
C GLU A 489 5.99 1.19 43.46
N GLU A 490 5.79 -0.11 43.63
CA GLU A 490 5.47 -0.65 44.95
C GLU A 490 6.70 -0.33 45.84
N ASN A 491 6.57 0.63 46.73
CA ASN A 491 7.52 0.77 47.83
C ASN A 491 7.47 -0.57 48.57
N ASP A 492 8.41 -1.45 48.27
CA ASP A 492 8.73 -2.54 49.17
C ASP A 492 9.06 -1.88 50.52
N GLY A 493 8.04 -1.81 51.38
CA GLY A 493 8.17 -1.26 52.70
C GLY A 493 9.21 -2.02 53.49
N GLY A 494 10.46 -1.68 53.26
CA GLY A 494 11.54 -1.92 54.19
C GLY A 494 11.22 -1.05 55.41
N LEU A 495 10.50 -1.61 56.36
CA LEU A 495 10.49 -1.09 57.74
C LEU A 495 11.93 -0.93 58.21
N PRO A 496 12.27 0.21 58.85
CA PRO A 496 13.60 0.46 59.35
C PRO A 496 14.04 -0.54 60.44
#